data_6e55003bc2aa4ff0677ee15b20a542fa
#
_entry.id   6e55003bc2aa4ff0677ee15b20a542fa
#
_cell.length_a   1.000
_cell.length_b   1.000
_cell.length_c   1.000
_cell.angle_alpha   90.00
_cell.angle_beta   90.00
_cell.angle_gamma   90.00
#
_symmetry.space_group_name_H-M   'P 1'
#
loop_
_entity.id
_entity.type
_entity.pdbx_description
1 polymer ?
#
loop_
_entity_poly.entity_id
_entity_poly.type
_entity_poly.pdbx_seq_one_letter_code
_entity_poly.pdbx_strand_id
1 'polypeptide(L)'
;VFGVRGANGVILITTKRGETSKPVVDLRASFTMNTPINLPEKLGSYDFARLKNEALMNVGEVPEYSAYDLEMYRTGASPYTHPDNDYISDLLKDVTTKQQYNLTVRGGTPFVRYYVSANYVHEKGIYETFDNNDYDSNVYFKRYGMRTNLDFNVTKTTIFGVDLSGRLEERHDNDAGTDLYQSMVRLPPNFLNYVNPDGSYGGKLNAVNPYAALSKYGYNHSKRNVFEAVVKLNQKLDF
;
A
#
# COMPACT_ATOMS: atom_id res chain seq x y z
N VAL A 1 -2.03 -38.97 -3.86
CA VAL A 1 -0.74 -39.18 -3.16
C VAL A 1 0.13 -37.96 -3.47
N PHE A 2 0.56 -37.24 -2.45
CA PHE A 2 1.28 -35.96 -2.62
C PHE A 2 2.81 -36.12 -2.51
N GLY A 3 3.32 -37.37 -2.46
CA GLY A 3 4.74 -37.68 -2.41
C GLY A 3 5.44 -37.19 -1.12
N VAL A 4 6.77 -37.30 -1.10
CA VAL A 4 7.60 -36.92 0.04
C VAL A 4 7.47 -35.43 0.42
N ARG A 5 7.16 -34.56 -0.54
CA ARG A 5 6.95 -33.12 -0.29
C ARG A 5 5.68 -32.81 0.55
N GLY A 6 4.76 -33.78 0.68
CA GLY A 6 3.58 -33.67 1.50
C GLY A 6 3.74 -34.09 2.96
N ALA A 7 4.94 -34.49 3.39
CA ALA A 7 5.21 -34.98 4.74
C ALA A 7 4.87 -33.96 5.85
N ASN A 8 4.97 -32.64 5.57
CA ASN A 8 4.67 -31.57 6.51
C ASN A 8 3.25 -31.00 6.35
N GLY A 9 2.37 -31.67 5.62
CA GLY A 9 1.02 -31.27 5.32
C GLY A 9 0.84 -30.68 3.91
N VAL A 10 -0.40 -30.72 3.42
CA VAL A 10 -0.77 -30.21 2.10
C VAL A 10 -1.99 -29.33 2.21
N ILE A 11 -1.93 -28.13 1.60
CA ILE A 11 -3.10 -27.27 1.43
C ILE A 11 -3.61 -27.48 -0.01
N LEU A 12 -4.79 -28.09 -0.14
CA LEU A 12 -5.44 -28.27 -1.43
C LEU A 12 -6.42 -27.13 -1.68
N ILE A 13 -6.17 -26.33 -2.73
CA ILE A 13 -7.07 -25.26 -3.16
C ILE A 13 -7.84 -25.72 -4.38
N THR A 14 -9.17 -25.85 -4.20
CA THR A 14 -10.08 -26.17 -5.31
C THR A 14 -10.79 -24.90 -5.74
N THR A 15 -10.66 -24.53 -7.02
CA THR A 15 -11.32 -23.36 -7.59
C THR A 15 -12.81 -23.65 -7.86
N LYS A 16 -13.63 -22.59 -7.76
CA LYS A 16 -15.06 -22.68 -8.08
C LYS A 16 -15.28 -23.11 -9.52
N ARG A 17 -16.29 -23.93 -9.74
CA ARG A 17 -16.70 -24.46 -11.05
C ARG A 17 -18.13 -24.04 -11.37
N GLY A 18 -18.49 -24.09 -12.64
CA GLY A 18 -19.88 -23.98 -13.08
C GLY A 18 -20.70 -25.22 -12.74
N GLU A 19 -21.98 -25.04 -12.68
CA GLU A 19 -22.98 -26.10 -12.48
C GLU A 19 -23.95 -26.11 -13.66
N THR A 20 -24.61 -27.24 -13.89
CA THR A 20 -25.68 -27.30 -14.90
C THR A 20 -26.89 -26.49 -14.39
N SER A 21 -26.97 -25.25 -14.81
CA SER A 21 -27.98 -24.28 -14.38
C SER A 21 -28.10 -23.14 -15.40
N LYS A 22 -29.19 -22.36 -15.29
CA LYS A 22 -29.26 -21.06 -15.97
C LYS A 22 -28.09 -20.17 -15.55
N PRO A 23 -27.65 -19.26 -16.41
CA PRO A 23 -26.61 -18.29 -16.04
C PRO A 23 -26.96 -17.51 -14.77
N VAL A 24 -26.03 -17.46 -13.83
CA VAL A 24 -26.10 -16.63 -12.62
C VAL A 24 -24.99 -15.62 -12.70
N VAL A 25 -25.35 -14.35 -12.58
CA VAL A 25 -24.41 -13.21 -12.54
C VAL A 25 -24.40 -12.63 -11.12
N ASP A 26 -23.23 -12.52 -10.53
CA ASP A 26 -23.02 -11.93 -9.20
C ASP A 26 -22.02 -10.78 -9.37
N LEU A 27 -22.43 -9.56 -9.01
CA LEU A 27 -21.59 -8.37 -8.99
C LEU A 27 -21.47 -7.88 -7.55
N ARG A 28 -20.24 -7.74 -7.07
CA ARG A 28 -19.92 -7.17 -5.76
C ARG A 28 -19.02 -5.96 -5.94
N ALA A 29 -19.43 -4.84 -5.37
CA ALA A 29 -18.64 -3.64 -5.26
C ALA A 29 -18.39 -3.32 -3.78
N SER A 30 -17.16 -2.98 -3.44
CA SER A 30 -16.76 -2.56 -2.10
C SER A 30 -15.96 -1.29 -2.20
N PHE A 31 -16.31 -0.32 -1.35
CA PHE A 31 -15.57 0.90 -1.12
C PHE A 31 -15.15 0.92 0.36
N THR A 32 -13.85 1.03 0.61
CA THR A 32 -13.28 1.00 1.96
C THR A 32 -12.54 2.30 2.20
N MET A 33 -12.76 2.91 3.34
CA MET A 33 -11.95 4.00 3.89
C MET A 33 -11.02 3.40 4.95
N ASN A 34 -9.73 3.68 4.83
CA ASN A 34 -8.73 3.25 5.78
C ASN A 34 -8.15 4.48 6.47
N THR A 35 -8.10 4.45 7.79
CA THR A 35 -7.43 5.45 8.63
C THR A 35 -6.24 4.81 9.31
N PRO A 36 -5.08 5.49 9.39
CA PRO A 36 -3.97 4.98 10.17
C PRO A 36 -4.35 4.93 11.64
N ILE A 37 -3.88 3.90 12.33
CA ILE A 37 -4.07 3.73 13.77
C ILE A 37 -2.72 3.65 14.46
N ASN A 38 -2.67 4.06 15.72
CA ASN A 38 -1.46 4.02 16.55
C ASN A 38 -0.28 4.81 15.95
N LEU A 39 -0.56 5.95 15.31
CA LEU A 39 0.49 6.89 14.96
C LEU A 39 1.08 7.49 16.24
N PRO A 40 2.42 7.64 16.33
CA PRO A 40 3.02 8.28 17.49
C PRO A 40 2.64 9.76 17.51
N GLU A 41 2.17 10.22 18.66
CA GLU A 41 1.99 11.64 18.92
C GLU A 41 3.37 12.32 19.09
N LYS A 42 3.54 13.45 18.45
CA LYS A 42 4.78 14.22 18.49
C LYS A 42 4.60 15.46 19.37
N LEU A 43 5.66 15.80 20.09
CA LEU A 43 5.72 17.09 20.77
C LEU A 43 5.96 18.20 19.75
N GLY A 44 5.36 19.37 19.97
CA GLY A 44 5.75 20.59 19.26
C GLY A 44 7.15 21.07 19.69
N SER A 45 7.73 21.97 18.90
CA SER A 45 9.11 22.44 19.08
C SER A 45 9.36 23.12 20.41
N TYR A 46 8.38 23.85 20.93
CA TYR A 46 8.48 24.48 22.26
C TYR A 46 8.65 23.44 23.37
N ASP A 47 7.75 22.46 23.45
CA ASP A 47 7.80 21.42 24.47
C ASP A 47 9.02 20.53 24.32
N PHE A 48 9.39 20.19 23.07
CA PHE A 48 10.62 19.44 22.78
C PHE A 48 11.85 20.20 23.31
N ALA A 49 12.01 21.49 22.97
CA ALA A 49 13.15 22.28 23.38
C ALA A 49 13.21 22.46 24.92
N ARG A 50 12.06 22.71 25.56
CA ARG A 50 11.94 22.83 27.00
C ARG A 50 12.35 21.55 27.72
N LEU A 51 11.82 20.40 27.30
CA LEU A 51 12.16 19.12 27.92
C LEU A 51 13.61 18.70 27.64
N LYS A 52 14.16 19.05 26.48
CA LYS A 52 15.58 18.84 26.17
C LYS A 52 16.48 19.62 27.13
N ASN A 53 16.16 20.89 27.36
CA ASN A 53 16.88 21.72 28.35
C ASN A 53 16.79 21.14 29.77
N GLU A 54 15.60 20.69 30.18
CA GLU A 54 15.40 20.05 31.46
C GLU A 54 16.25 18.78 31.61
N ALA A 55 16.29 17.94 30.59
CA ALA A 55 17.10 16.73 30.57
C ALA A 55 18.61 17.06 30.71
N LEU A 56 19.10 18.07 30.00
CA LEU A 56 20.51 18.52 30.10
C LEU A 56 20.85 19.03 31.49
N MET A 57 19.99 19.89 32.05
CA MET A 57 20.17 20.41 33.42
C MET A 57 20.20 19.29 34.47
N ASN A 58 19.38 18.25 34.31
CA ASN A 58 19.33 17.13 35.25
C ASN A 58 20.63 16.31 35.29
N VAL A 59 21.45 16.38 34.24
CA VAL A 59 22.78 15.72 34.21
C VAL A 59 23.92 16.73 34.40
N GLY A 60 23.61 17.97 34.75
CA GLY A 60 24.59 19.03 35.06
C GLY A 60 25.18 19.70 33.80
N GLU A 61 24.54 19.53 32.66
CA GLU A 61 24.94 20.20 31.41
C GLU A 61 24.21 21.54 31.21
N VAL A 62 24.76 22.36 30.31
CA VAL A 62 24.19 23.67 29.95
C VAL A 62 22.97 23.46 29.03
N PRO A 63 21.87 24.20 29.24
CA PRO A 63 20.74 24.20 28.34
C PRO A 63 21.16 24.50 26.88
N GLU A 64 20.60 23.73 25.93
CA GLU A 64 20.88 23.90 24.49
C GLU A 64 20.12 25.10 23.91
N TYR A 65 18.88 25.29 24.35
CA TYR A 65 18.01 26.37 23.87
C TYR A 65 17.95 27.51 24.84
N SER A 66 18.20 28.73 24.35
CA SER A 66 18.12 29.97 25.14
C SER A 66 16.66 30.33 25.45
N ALA A 67 16.46 31.30 26.37
CA ALA A 67 15.13 31.85 26.63
C ALA A 67 14.51 32.51 25.38
N TYR A 68 15.33 33.08 24.49
CA TYR A 68 14.91 33.64 23.23
C TYR A 68 14.42 32.53 22.29
N ASP A 69 15.14 31.43 22.14
CA ASP A 69 14.73 30.30 21.30
C ASP A 69 13.40 29.71 21.74
N LEU A 70 13.24 29.52 23.07
CA LEU A 70 11.98 29.03 23.66
C LEU A 70 10.81 29.96 23.34
N GLU A 71 11.02 31.28 23.44
CA GLU A 71 9.98 32.26 23.12
C GLU A 71 9.64 32.26 21.60
N MET A 72 10.64 32.10 20.72
CA MET A 72 10.40 32.00 19.28
C MET A 72 9.58 30.73 18.93
N TYR A 73 9.91 29.58 19.51
CA TYR A 73 9.11 28.35 19.35
C TYR A 73 7.69 28.49 19.91
N ARG A 74 7.55 29.13 21.10
CA ARG A 74 6.25 29.31 21.72
C ARG A 74 5.30 30.21 20.93
N THR A 75 5.84 31.25 20.31
CA THR A 75 5.06 32.26 19.58
C THR A 75 4.94 31.96 18.06
N GLY A 76 5.82 31.11 17.51
CA GLY A 76 5.92 30.89 16.07
C GLY A 76 6.39 32.11 15.28
N ALA A 77 7.02 33.09 15.95
CA ALA A 77 7.39 34.39 15.35
C ALA A 77 8.48 34.27 14.27
N SER A 78 9.24 33.21 14.24
CA SER A 78 10.35 33.01 13.30
C SER A 78 10.34 31.58 12.71
N PRO A 79 9.37 31.24 11.89
CA PRO A 79 9.14 29.83 11.48
C PRO A 79 10.30 29.23 10.66
N TYR A 80 11.12 30.03 9.99
CA TYR A 80 12.29 29.55 9.24
C TYR A 80 13.53 29.31 10.09
N THR A 81 13.73 30.08 11.16
CA THR A 81 14.86 29.88 12.07
C THR A 81 14.49 28.98 13.24
N HIS A 82 13.21 28.93 13.57
CA HIS A 82 12.64 28.15 14.67
C HIS A 82 11.42 27.36 14.16
N PRO A 83 11.65 26.35 13.29
CA PRO A 83 10.56 25.56 12.70
C PRO A 83 9.84 24.73 13.77
N ASP A 84 8.57 24.44 13.48
CA ASP A 84 7.72 23.56 14.29
C ASP A 84 6.92 22.66 13.35
N ASN A 85 7.46 21.47 13.05
CA ASN A 85 6.90 20.56 12.06
C ASN A 85 6.31 19.33 12.74
N ASP A 86 5.09 18.97 12.38
CA ASP A 86 4.55 17.65 12.65
C ASP A 86 4.63 16.79 11.38
N TYR A 87 5.78 16.14 11.18
CA TYR A 87 6.04 15.32 10.01
C TYR A 87 5.02 14.21 9.79
N ILE A 88 4.35 13.74 10.83
CA ILE A 88 3.33 12.69 10.75
C ILE A 88 2.04 13.27 10.20
N SER A 89 1.49 14.32 10.84
CA SER A 89 0.23 14.95 10.44
C SER A 89 0.34 15.68 9.09
N ASP A 90 1.51 16.26 8.80
CA ASP A 90 1.68 17.06 7.58
C ASP A 90 1.92 16.21 6.33
N LEU A 91 2.47 15.00 6.47
CA LEU A 91 2.93 14.18 5.36
C LEU A 91 2.20 12.84 5.20
N LEU A 92 1.28 12.53 6.10
CA LEU A 92 0.40 11.37 6.00
C LEU A 92 -1.06 11.81 5.87
N LYS A 93 -1.79 11.12 5.00
CA LYS A 93 -3.24 11.31 4.85
C LYS A 93 -3.98 10.72 6.04
N ASP A 94 -4.96 11.43 6.54
CA ASP A 94 -5.87 10.93 7.57
C ASP A 94 -6.72 9.76 7.08
N VAL A 95 -7.06 9.78 5.79
CA VAL A 95 -7.93 8.77 5.16
C VAL A 95 -7.40 8.38 3.79
N THR A 96 -7.30 7.09 3.55
CA THR A 96 -7.06 6.53 2.22
C THR A 96 -8.26 5.71 1.75
N THR A 97 -8.31 5.41 0.46
CA THR A 97 -9.44 4.70 -0.13
C THR A 97 -9.01 3.45 -0.87
N LYS A 98 -9.84 2.40 -0.76
CA LYS A 98 -9.73 1.18 -1.54
C LYS A 98 -11.06 0.89 -2.21
N GLN A 99 -11.00 0.64 -3.51
CA GLN A 99 -12.12 0.21 -4.31
C GLN A 99 -11.89 -1.22 -4.79
N GLN A 100 -12.91 -2.05 -4.70
CA GLN A 100 -12.83 -3.43 -5.16
C GLN A 100 -14.14 -3.81 -5.87
N TYR A 101 -14.02 -4.36 -7.07
CA TYR A 101 -15.12 -4.85 -7.86
C TYR A 101 -14.86 -6.32 -8.22
N ASN A 102 -15.88 -7.16 -8.06
CA ASN A 102 -15.83 -8.56 -8.40
C ASN A 102 -17.08 -8.91 -9.20
N LEU A 103 -16.90 -9.35 -10.43
CA LEU A 103 -17.95 -9.88 -11.29
C LEU A 103 -17.74 -11.39 -11.44
N THR A 104 -18.80 -12.15 -11.26
CA THR A 104 -18.80 -13.59 -11.48
C THR A 104 -19.98 -13.97 -12.35
N VAL A 105 -19.72 -14.81 -13.36
CA VAL A 105 -20.75 -15.42 -14.19
C VAL A 105 -20.55 -16.92 -14.16
N ARG A 106 -21.58 -17.66 -13.78
CA ARG A 106 -21.53 -19.14 -13.71
C ARG A 106 -22.81 -19.73 -14.25
N GLY A 107 -22.71 -20.93 -14.78
CA GLY A 107 -23.84 -21.67 -15.31
C GLY A 107 -23.38 -22.87 -16.13
N GLY A 108 -24.29 -23.45 -16.86
CA GLY A 108 -23.96 -24.53 -17.78
C GLY A 108 -25.14 -25.31 -18.27
N THR A 109 -24.85 -26.15 -19.26
CA THR A 109 -25.71 -27.16 -19.80
C THR A 109 -25.17 -28.56 -19.44
N PRO A 110 -25.86 -29.64 -19.73
CA PRO A 110 -25.29 -30.98 -19.58
C PRO A 110 -23.99 -31.21 -20.35
N PHE A 111 -23.73 -30.42 -21.41
CA PHE A 111 -22.52 -30.54 -22.24
C PHE A 111 -21.38 -29.66 -21.73
N VAL A 112 -21.65 -28.41 -21.31
CA VAL A 112 -20.61 -27.46 -20.86
C VAL A 112 -21.03 -26.76 -19.57
N ARG A 113 -20.11 -26.70 -18.61
CA ARG A 113 -20.24 -25.89 -17.39
C ARG A 113 -19.14 -24.85 -17.39
N TYR A 114 -19.48 -23.65 -16.97
CA TYR A 114 -18.54 -22.53 -16.99
C TYR A 114 -18.62 -21.72 -15.69
N TYR A 115 -17.47 -21.22 -15.28
CA TYR A 115 -17.28 -20.22 -14.24
C TYR A 115 -16.31 -19.18 -14.75
N VAL A 116 -16.76 -17.93 -14.86
CA VAL A 116 -15.95 -16.79 -15.28
C VAL A 116 -15.98 -15.75 -14.16
N SER A 117 -14.84 -15.23 -13.80
CA SER A 117 -14.75 -14.12 -12.85
C SER A 117 -13.78 -13.05 -13.32
N ALA A 118 -14.13 -11.79 -13.08
CA ALA A 118 -13.26 -10.64 -13.24
C ALA A 118 -13.21 -9.87 -11.92
N ASN A 119 -12.03 -9.38 -11.57
CA ASN A 119 -11.84 -8.57 -10.38
C ASN A 119 -10.95 -7.35 -10.67
N TYR A 120 -11.26 -6.26 -10.00
CA TYR A 120 -10.47 -5.04 -10.01
C TYR A 120 -10.28 -4.55 -8.58
N VAL A 121 -9.06 -4.14 -8.25
CA VAL A 121 -8.71 -3.50 -6.98
C VAL A 121 -7.92 -2.25 -7.29
N HIS A 122 -8.27 -1.15 -6.65
CA HIS A 122 -7.49 0.09 -6.62
C HIS A 122 -7.38 0.57 -5.18
N GLU A 123 -6.18 0.70 -4.69
CA GLU A 123 -5.85 1.14 -3.33
C GLU A 123 -4.89 2.31 -3.42
N LYS A 124 -5.21 3.40 -2.74
CA LYS A 124 -4.38 4.60 -2.63
C LYS A 124 -3.45 4.50 -1.43
N GLY A 125 -2.23 5.01 -1.58
CA GLY A 125 -1.25 5.07 -0.50
C GLY A 125 -1.54 6.17 0.51
N ILE A 126 -0.85 6.07 1.65
CA ILE A 126 -1.06 6.92 2.82
C ILE A 126 -0.32 8.26 2.76
N TYR A 127 0.76 8.36 1.96
CA TYR A 127 1.55 9.58 1.90
C TYR A 127 0.81 10.71 1.19
N GLU A 128 1.03 11.95 1.65
CA GLU A 128 0.59 13.15 0.96
C GLU A 128 1.29 13.28 -0.40
N THR A 129 0.64 13.99 -1.31
CA THR A 129 1.13 14.22 -2.67
C THR A 129 1.20 15.70 -2.95
N PHE A 130 2.26 16.12 -3.62
CA PHE A 130 2.54 17.52 -3.88
C PHE A 130 2.54 17.76 -5.38
N ASP A 131 1.75 18.74 -5.84
CA ASP A 131 1.55 19.05 -7.27
C ASP A 131 2.72 19.80 -7.93
N ASN A 132 3.87 19.92 -7.24
CA ASN A 132 5.05 20.64 -7.69
C ASN A 132 6.08 19.76 -8.43
N ASN A 133 5.65 18.60 -8.91
CA ASN A 133 6.49 17.62 -9.60
C ASN A 133 6.14 17.51 -11.07
N ASP A 134 7.15 17.24 -11.91
CA ASP A 134 6.98 16.89 -13.32
C ASP A 134 6.52 15.43 -13.52
N TYR A 135 6.26 14.70 -12.44
CA TYR A 135 5.82 13.30 -12.44
C TYR A 135 4.78 13.04 -11.36
N ASP A 136 3.99 11.98 -11.54
CA ASP A 136 3.01 11.52 -10.55
C ASP A 136 3.73 10.89 -9.35
N SER A 137 3.65 11.54 -8.19
CA SER A 137 4.21 11.06 -6.92
C SER A 137 3.20 10.26 -6.09
N ASN A 138 1.98 10.04 -6.58
CA ASN A 138 0.94 9.32 -5.89
C ASN A 138 1.32 7.84 -5.69
N VAL A 139 1.28 7.37 -4.44
CA VAL A 139 1.42 5.93 -4.15
C VAL A 139 0.09 5.23 -4.37
N TYR A 140 0.10 4.17 -5.17
CA TYR A 140 -1.08 3.36 -5.41
C TYR A 140 -0.76 1.91 -5.77
N PHE A 141 -1.75 1.05 -5.57
CA PHE A 141 -1.76 -0.31 -6.05
C PHE A 141 -3.02 -0.56 -6.88
N LYS A 142 -2.85 -1.10 -8.11
CA LYS A 142 -3.95 -1.55 -8.97
C LYS A 142 -3.76 -3.01 -9.33
N ARG A 143 -4.85 -3.76 -9.31
CA ARG A 143 -4.85 -5.15 -9.73
C ARG A 143 -6.09 -5.45 -10.56
N TYR A 144 -5.86 -6.03 -11.73
CA TYR A 144 -6.86 -6.59 -12.61
C TYR A 144 -6.68 -8.10 -12.63
N GLY A 145 -7.74 -8.84 -12.47
CA GLY A 145 -7.70 -10.29 -12.53
C GLY A 145 -8.88 -10.85 -13.33
N MET A 146 -8.60 -11.90 -14.06
CA MET A 146 -9.64 -12.68 -14.76
C MET A 146 -9.37 -14.17 -14.56
N ARG A 147 -10.44 -14.94 -14.39
CA ARG A 147 -10.38 -16.39 -14.32
C ARG A 147 -11.55 -16.98 -15.08
N THR A 148 -11.26 -18.04 -15.83
CA THR A 148 -12.26 -18.82 -16.58
C THR A 148 -11.99 -20.29 -16.32
N ASN A 149 -12.99 -21.03 -15.83
CA ASN A 149 -12.97 -22.47 -15.67
C ASN A 149 -14.08 -23.06 -16.53
N LEU A 150 -13.72 -23.92 -17.45
CA LEU A 150 -14.63 -24.60 -18.36
C LEU A 150 -14.50 -26.11 -18.18
N ASP A 151 -15.63 -26.81 -18.09
CA ASP A 151 -15.70 -28.27 -18.08
C ASP A 151 -16.63 -28.72 -19.19
N PHE A 152 -16.13 -29.52 -20.12
CA PHE A 152 -16.88 -30.13 -21.23
C PHE A 152 -17.10 -31.60 -20.96
N ASN A 153 -18.34 -32.02 -20.83
CA ASN A 153 -18.72 -33.44 -20.79
C ASN A 153 -18.70 -33.99 -22.21
N VAL A 154 -17.54 -34.45 -22.67
CA VAL A 154 -17.33 -34.95 -24.05
C VAL A 154 -18.09 -36.24 -24.25
N THR A 155 -18.09 -37.13 -23.25
CA THR A 155 -18.91 -38.34 -23.18
C THR A 155 -19.49 -38.50 -21.76
N LYS A 156 -20.26 -39.57 -21.52
CA LYS A 156 -20.76 -39.88 -20.18
C LYS A 156 -19.63 -40.20 -19.18
N THR A 157 -18.46 -40.59 -19.68
CA THR A 157 -17.30 -41.02 -18.89
C THR A 157 -16.09 -40.11 -19.04
N THR A 158 -16.12 -39.13 -19.97
CA THR A 158 -14.99 -38.27 -20.31
C THR A 158 -15.33 -36.80 -20.06
N ILE A 159 -14.53 -36.13 -19.22
CA ILE A 159 -14.62 -34.68 -18.97
C ILE A 159 -13.31 -34.03 -19.39
N PHE A 160 -13.40 -33.04 -20.29
CA PHE A 160 -12.30 -32.18 -20.68
C PHE A 160 -12.44 -30.84 -19.98
N GLY A 161 -11.43 -30.42 -19.21
CA GLY A 161 -11.41 -29.19 -18.45
C GLY A 161 -10.34 -28.21 -18.94
N VAL A 162 -10.68 -26.91 -18.96
CA VAL A 162 -9.75 -25.82 -19.26
C VAL A 162 -9.89 -24.75 -18.16
N ASP A 163 -8.80 -24.48 -17.47
CA ASP A 163 -8.71 -23.40 -16.48
C ASP A 163 -7.71 -22.36 -16.98
N LEU A 164 -8.17 -21.13 -17.14
CA LEU A 164 -7.35 -19.99 -17.53
C LEU A 164 -7.41 -18.95 -16.43
N SER A 165 -6.28 -18.36 -16.06
CA SER A 165 -6.26 -17.17 -15.21
C SER A 165 -5.22 -16.18 -15.67
N GLY A 166 -5.57 -14.90 -15.56
CA GLY A 166 -4.68 -13.78 -15.83
C GLY A 166 -4.75 -12.75 -14.70
N ARG A 167 -3.59 -12.17 -14.37
CA ARG A 167 -3.49 -11.12 -13.36
C ARG A 167 -2.46 -10.08 -13.79
N LEU A 168 -2.90 -8.82 -13.78
CA LEU A 168 -2.06 -7.64 -13.96
C LEU A 168 -2.02 -6.89 -12.65
N GLU A 169 -0.84 -6.63 -12.14
CA GLU A 169 -0.60 -5.81 -10.93
C GLU A 169 0.27 -4.62 -11.33
N GLU A 170 -0.17 -3.44 -10.95
CA GLU A 170 0.60 -2.20 -11.05
C GLU A 170 0.80 -1.65 -9.65
N ARG A 171 2.03 -1.39 -9.30
CA ARG A 171 2.42 -0.75 -8.06
C ARG A 171 3.25 0.48 -8.38
N HIS A 172 2.85 1.58 -7.80
CA HIS A 172 3.53 2.86 -7.88
C HIS A 172 3.85 3.33 -6.47
N ASP A 173 5.13 3.41 -6.15
CA ASP A 173 5.64 3.83 -4.85
C ASP A 173 6.53 5.06 -5.06
N ASN A 174 6.69 5.90 -4.02
CA ASN A 174 7.78 6.87 -4.02
C ASN A 174 9.13 6.15 -3.86
N ASP A 175 10.21 6.77 -4.33
CA ASP A 175 11.56 6.19 -4.25
C ASP A 175 12.31 6.58 -2.96
N ALA A 176 11.62 7.16 -1.99
CA ALA A 176 12.20 7.55 -0.70
C ALA A 176 12.53 6.35 0.22
N GLY A 177 12.11 5.14 -0.17
CA GLY A 177 12.43 3.89 0.52
C GLY A 177 11.73 3.71 1.87
N THR A 178 12.15 2.67 2.59
CA THR A 178 11.58 2.30 3.90
C THR A 178 11.95 3.30 5.01
N ASP A 179 12.99 4.11 4.79
CA ASP A 179 13.50 5.05 5.80
C ASP A 179 12.65 6.32 5.93
N LEU A 180 11.74 6.56 4.97
CA LEU A 180 10.89 7.75 4.97
C LEU A 180 10.03 7.85 6.24
N TYR A 181 9.25 6.81 6.55
CA TYR A 181 8.43 6.79 7.76
C TYR A 181 9.28 6.85 9.03
N GLN A 182 10.42 6.16 9.05
CA GLN A 182 11.34 6.24 10.18
C GLN A 182 11.91 7.65 10.36
N SER A 183 12.18 8.37 9.27
CA SER A 183 12.62 9.78 9.33
C SER A 183 11.52 10.66 9.94
N MET A 184 10.27 10.52 9.50
CA MET A 184 9.13 11.25 10.09
C MET A 184 8.99 11.01 11.59
N VAL A 185 9.22 9.77 12.04
CA VAL A 185 9.10 9.42 13.47
C VAL A 185 10.29 9.92 14.30
N ARG A 186 11.52 9.86 13.76
CA ARG A 186 12.76 10.14 14.51
C ARG A 186 13.16 11.59 14.55
N LEU A 187 12.80 12.36 13.51
CA LEU A 187 13.21 13.77 13.44
C LEU A 187 12.53 14.60 14.55
N PRO A 188 13.30 15.41 15.28
CA PRO A 188 12.73 16.42 16.16
C PRO A 188 11.92 17.46 15.37
N PRO A 189 10.87 18.05 15.95
CA PRO A 189 9.99 18.99 15.24
C PRO A 189 10.71 20.26 14.77
N ASN A 190 11.76 20.66 15.48
CA ASN A 190 12.57 21.85 15.19
C ASN A 190 13.86 21.55 14.40
N PHE A 191 13.97 20.37 13.77
CA PHE A 191 15.26 19.93 13.24
C PHE A 191 15.60 20.58 11.91
N LEU A 192 14.65 20.72 10.98
CA LEU A 192 14.84 21.30 9.65
C LEU A 192 13.55 21.93 9.10
N ASN A 193 13.68 22.85 8.16
CA ASN A 193 12.53 23.35 7.40
C ASN A 193 12.14 22.34 6.31
N TYR A 194 10.86 22.28 5.93
CA TYR A 194 10.48 21.59 4.69
C TYR A 194 11.10 22.27 3.48
N VAL A 195 10.86 23.58 3.39
CA VAL A 195 11.38 24.46 2.33
C VAL A 195 11.88 25.74 2.97
N ASN A 196 13.06 26.19 2.57
CA ASN A 196 13.64 27.45 3.00
C ASN A 196 13.04 28.63 2.22
N PRO A 197 13.24 29.90 2.66
CA PRO A 197 12.72 31.08 1.97
C PRO A 197 13.20 31.25 0.52
N ASP A 198 14.35 30.69 0.18
CA ASP A 198 14.92 30.69 -1.17
C ASP A 198 14.39 29.57 -2.08
N GLY A 199 13.44 28.75 -1.58
CA GLY A 199 12.89 27.61 -2.29
C GLY A 199 13.72 26.33 -2.20
N SER A 200 14.89 26.35 -1.57
CA SER A 200 15.67 25.14 -1.33
C SER A 200 15.05 24.28 -0.23
N TYR A 201 15.29 22.97 -0.25
CA TYR A 201 14.85 22.09 0.82
C TYR A 201 15.76 22.18 2.02
N GLY A 202 15.17 22.26 3.21
CA GLY A 202 15.90 22.22 4.46
C GLY A 202 16.72 20.93 4.56
N GLY A 203 17.96 21.04 4.99
CA GLY A 203 18.87 19.91 5.10
C GLY A 203 19.83 20.06 6.26
N LYS A 204 20.18 18.92 6.85
CA LYS A 204 21.28 18.76 7.81
C LYS A 204 22.04 17.48 7.49
N LEU A 205 23.31 17.45 7.85
CA LEU A 205 24.17 16.28 7.64
C LEU A 205 23.51 15.01 8.23
N ASN A 206 23.48 13.94 7.45
CA ASN A 206 22.89 12.64 7.83
C ASN A 206 21.40 12.64 8.17
N ALA A 207 20.64 13.62 7.66
CA ALA A 207 19.19 13.63 7.82
C ALA A 207 18.50 13.74 6.45
N VAL A 208 17.47 12.93 6.27
CA VAL A 208 16.58 13.00 5.11
C VAL A 208 15.47 13.98 5.45
N ASN A 209 15.25 14.98 4.60
CA ASN A 209 14.05 15.81 4.67
C ASN A 209 12.87 15.00 4.11
N PRO A 210 11.89 14.59 4.93
CA PRO A 210 10.81 13.73 4.46
C PRO A 210 9.90 14.41 3.44
N TYR A 211 9.73 15.73 3.51
CA TYR A 211 8.99 16.50 2.50
C TYR A 211 9.71 16.49 1.14
N ALA A 212 11.03 16.74 1.15
CA ALA A 212 11.83 16.67 -0.07
C ALA A 212 11.85 15.26 -0.67
N ALA A 213 11.90 14.24 0.20
CA ALA A 213 11.86 12.85 -0.22
C ALA A 213 10.54 12.48 -0.91
N LEU A 214 9.40 12.91 -0.38
CA LEU A 214 8.09 12.73 -1.01
C LEU A 214 7.94 13.54 -2.30
N SER A 215 8.56 14.74 -2.36
CA SER A 215 8.36 15.67 -3.45
C SER A 215 9.31 15.45 -4.63
N LYS A 216 10.57 15.00 -4.40
CA LYS A 216 11.62 15.08 -5.41
C LYS A 216 12.50 13.84 -5.61
N TYR A 217 12.36 12.80 -4.77
CA TYR A 217 13.22 11.61 -4.91
C TYR A 217 12.82 10.68 -6.05
N GLY A 218 11.69 10.96 -6.72
CA GLY A 218 11.23 10.15 -7.82
C GLY A 218 10.20 9.10 -7.39
N TYR A 219 10.01 8.12 -8.26
CA TYR A 219 9.05 7.06 -8.05
C TYR A 219 9.59 5.72 -8.55
N ASN A 220 9.09 4.65 -7.99
CA ASN A 220 9.29 3.30 -8.46
C ASN A 220 7.97 2.74 -9.00
N HIS A 221 7.94 2.39 -10.28
CA HIS A 221 6.77 1.81 -10.92
C HIS A 221 7.05 0.37 -11.33
N SER A 222 6.32 -0.58 -10.74
CA SER A 222 6.45 -1.98 -11.08
C SER A 222 5.15 -2.53 -11.69
N LYS A 223 5.29 -3.35 -12.75
CA LYS A 223 4.20 -4.09 -13.37
C LYS A 223 4.50 -5.58 -13.31
N ARG A 224 3.55 -6.35 -12.80
CA ARG A 224 3.62 -7.80 -12.75
C ARG A 224 2.46 -8.42 -13.50
N ASN A 225 2.77 -9.21 -14.52
CA ASN A 225 1.80 -9.92 -15.32
C ASN A 225 1.96 -11.42 -15.04
N VAL A 226 0.88 -12.08 -14.67
CA VAL A 226 0.85 -13.52 -14.45
C VAL A 226 -0.25 -14.11 -15.33
N PHE A 227 0.08 -15.14 -16.07
CA PHE A 227 -0.87 -15.93 -16.83
C PHE A 227 -0.69 -17.40 -16.50
N GLU A 228 -1.78 -18.09 -16.25
CA GLU A 228 -1.80 -19.52 -15.92
C GLU A 228 -2.85 -20.21 -16.77
N ALA A 229 -2.49 -21.36 -17.33
CA ALA A 229 -3.39 -22.23 -18.08
C ALA A 229 -3.23 -23.68 -17.61
N VAL A 230 -4.33 -24.34 -17.35
CA VAL A 230 -4.35 -25.76 -16.99
C VAL A 230 -5.37 -26.47 -17.85
N VAL A 231 -4.92 -27.54 -18.49
CA VAL A 231 -5.79 -28.46 -19.25
C VAL A 231 -5.89 -29.76 -18.49
N LYS A 232 -7.11 -30.30 -18.38
CA LYS A 232 -7.43 -31.53 -17.63
C LYS A 232 -8.23 -32.48 -18.50
N LEU A 233 -7.89 -33.75 -18.42
CA LEU A 233 -8.69 -34.81 -18.99
C LEU A 233 -8.98 -35.82 -17.88
N ASN A 234 -10.28 -36.03 -17.62
CA ASN A 234 -10.73 -37.01 -16.65
C ASN A 234 -11.53 -38.09 -17.43
N GLN A 235 -11.05 -39.33 -17.35
CA GLN A 235 -11.69 -40.48 -17.96
C GLN A 235 -12.09 -41.47 -16.86
N LYS A 236 -13.38 -41.79 -16.76
CA LYS A 236 -13.87 -42.90 -15.96
C LYS A 236 -13.69 -44.19 -16.77
N LEU A 237 -13.00 -45.15 -16.19
CA LEU A 237 -12.85 -46.49 -16.76
C LEU A 237 -13.77 -47.42 -15.95
N ASP A 238 -14.71 -48.07 -16.62
CA ASP A 238 -15.55 -49.11 -16.03
C ASP A 238 -14.77 -50.43 -16.19
N PHE A 239 -14.20 -50.94 -15.12
CA PHE A 239 -13.54 -52.26 -15.06
C PHE A 239 -14.53 -53.26 -14.50
#